data_e42a05b4e1b0278c78e0b40258ffae2f
#
_entry.id   e42a05b4e1b0278c78e0b40258ffae2f
#
_cell.length_a   1.000
_cell.length_b   1.000
_cell.length_c   1.000
_cell.angle_alpha   90.00
_cell.angle_beta   90.00
_cell.angle_gamma   90.00
#
_symmetry.space_group_name_H-M   'P 1'
#
loop_
_entity.id
_entity.type
_entity.pdbx_description
1 polymer ?
#
loop_
_entity_poly.entity_id
_entity_poly.type
_entity_poly.pdbx_seq_one_letter_code
_entity_poly.pdbx_strand_id
1 'polypeptide(L)'
;MAREMTKKERLWAAYRGETPDRMPVKLWGLSKNQNMLRPVYRQVYEAAIEKTDLLGGAWSPFDFCSGSKNQNLYESHAEPYNDDWTAHTGIMHTPGGDLKSVYLSNNRGDPGLMREYYVKDEGDLKKILSLEYEPYPIDLKNYESALGGMGDDGLVMFGIGHPAYMLQTLTGSETLGYLLYDAPELVRETVALFAKRLHGHVKALIEAGIADLGPFAVSYVGPELFIPPLVSFDTFEKLVFDMDKPYLDLVKNAGGYVWVHCHGKVGRIISRFADMGVDVLNPIEPPPMGDCTIEQALDEAQGKMTLEGNIEINDLHNQSEGYVRAFLENTVKKAYEFSDKRFILCPSTGYMEFVEPSERYIQNLLTYIDYGVELSKKYAR
;
A
#
# COMPACT_ATOMS: atom_id res chain seq x y z
N MET A 1 32.22 17.09 -7.65
CA MET A 1 30.80 16.90 -7.25
C MET A 1 30.41 15.46 -7.62
N ALA A 2 29.74 14.73 -6.74
CA ALA A 2 29.22 13.41 -7.09
C ALA A 2 28.19 13.57 -8.23
N ARG A 3 28.08 12.55 -9.11
CA ARG A 3 27.07 12.53 -10.18
C ARG A 3 25.67 12.55 -9.57
N GLU A 4 24.76 13.36 -10.13
CA GLU A 4 23.35 13.30 -9.73
C GLU A 4 22.77 11.92 -10.12
N MET A 5 22.09 11.28 -9.17
CA MET A 5 21.42 10.00 -9.41
C MET A 5 20.17 10.20 -10.29
N THR A 6 19.85 9.22 -11.13
CA THR A 6 18.52 9.14 -11.73
C THR A 6 17.47 8.92 -10.64
N LYS A 7 16.19 9.16 -10.94
CA LYS A 7 15.09 8.91 -9.99
C LYS A 7 15.05 7.43 -9.56
N LYS A 8 15.30 6.51 -10.51
CA LYS A 8 15.41 5.08 -10.26
C LYS A 8 16.56 4.73 -9.32
N GLU A 9 17.78 5.24 -9.59
CA GLU A 9 18.95 5.01 -8.75
C GLU A 9 18.73 5.53 -7.32
N ARG A 10 18.10 6.70 -7.17
CA ARG A 10 17.81 7.32 -5.89
C ARG A 10 16.84 6.50 -5.04
N LEU A 11 15.77 6.00 -5.65
CA LEU A 11 14.82 5.12 -4.95
C LEU A 11 15.48 3.81 -4.57
N TRP A 12 16.26 3.18 -5.47
CA TRP A 12 16.98 1.96 -5.13
C TRP A 12 17.98 2.15 -4.00
N ALA A 13 18.70 3.28 -3.94
CA ALA A 13 19.58 3.59 -2.83
C ALA A 13 18.79 3.62 -1.51
N ALA A 14 17.62 4.28 -1.47
CA ALA A 14 16.77 4.30 -0.30
C ALA A 14 16.27 2.90 0.11
N TYR A 15 15.82 2.07 -0.84
CA TYR A 15 15.36 0.71 -0.58
C TYR A 15 16.47 -0.21 -0.06
N ARG A 16 17.71 -0.04 -0.54
CA ARG A 16 18.89 -0.80 -0.10
C ARG A 16 19.48 -0.31 1.22
N GLY A 17 18.97 0.78 1.76
CA GLY A 17 19.56 1.43 2.93
C GLY A 17 20.90 2.12 2.63
N GLU A 18 21.18 2.39 1.37
CA GLU A 18 22.30 3.21 0.91
C GLU A 18 21.93 4.70 1.01
N THR A 19 22.93 5.58 1.01
CA THR A 19 22.69 7.03 1.06
C THR A 19 22.46 7.56 -0.35
N PRO A 20 21.24 8.02 -0.71
CA PRO A 20 20.97 8.66 -1.99
C PRO A 20 21.63 10.04 -2.08
N ASP A 21 21.78 10.60 -3.30
CA ASP A 21 22.29 11.96 -3.52
C ASP A 21 21.43 13.02 -2.80
N ARG A 22 20.12 12.83 -2.74
CA ARG A 22 19.15 13.57 -1.94
C ARG A 22 18.04 12.65 -1.44
N MET A 23 17.27 13.08 -0.44
CA MET A 23 16.06 12.39 -0.01
C MET A 23 15.10 12.24 -1.20
N PRO A 24 14.58 11.03 -1.49
CA PRO A 24 13.53 10.88 -2.49
C PRO A 24 12.26 11.63 -2.10
N VAL A 25 11.60 12.24 -3.09
CA VAL A 25 10.31 12.92 -2.93
C VAL A 25 9.32 12.29 -3.87
N LYS A 26 8.23 11.75 -3.34
CA LYS A 26 7.17 11.07 -4.10
C LYS A 26 5.84 11.80 -3.97
N LEU A 27 4.97 11.55 -4.94
CA LEU A 27 3.55 11.89 -4.82
C LEU A 27 2.75 10.58 -4.93
N TRP A 28 2.00 10.24 -3.87
CA TRP A 28 1.23 9.00 -3.83
C TRP A 28 0.17 8.96 -4.93
N GLY A 29 0.01 7.80 -5.56
CA GLY A 29 -0.95 7.61 -6.66
C GLY A 29 -0.53 8.21 -8.00
N LEU A 30 0.70 8.74 -8.12
CA LEU A 30 1.22 9.26 -9.37
C LEU A 30 1.58 8.12 -10.33
N SER A 31 1.03 8.15 -11.54
CA SER A 31 1.33 7.18 -12.61
C SER A 31 1.63 7.92 -13.91
N LYS A 32 2.54 7.37 -14.72
CA LYS A 32 2.75 7.86 -16.10
C LYS A 32 1.54 7.64 -17.01
N ASN A 33 0.63 6.73 -16.65
CA ASN A 33 -0.62 6.53 -17.37
C ASN A 33 -1.61 7.64 -17.02
N GLN A 34 -1.96 8.47 -18.01
CA GLN A 34 -2.87 9.61 -17.83
C GLN A 34 -4.35 9.26 -17.98
N ASN A 35 -4.71 8.00 -18.26
CA ASN A 35 -6.10 7.62 -18.52
C ASN A 35 -7.06 7.96 -17.37
N MET A 36 -6.55 7.99 -16.15
CA MET A 36 -7.33 8.33 -14.95
C MET A 36 -7.09 9.77 -14.45
N LEU A 37 -6.28 10.57 -15.16
CA LEU A 37 -5.97 11.94 -14.76
C LEU A 37 -7.21 12.85 -14.93
N ARG A 38 -7.66 13.41 -13.82
CA ARG A 38 -8.70 14.45 -13.83
C ARG A 38 -8.09 15.78 -14.29
N PRO A 39 -8.72 16.52 -15.23
CA PRO A 39 -8.13 17.73 -15.83
C PRO A 39 -7.70 18.80 -14.83
N VAL A 40 -8.42 18.93 -13.69
CA VAL A 40 -8.13 19.91 -12.64
C VAL A 40 -6.75 19.67 -11.98
N TYR A 41 -6.24 18.43 -12.01
CA TYR A 41 -4.93 18.08 -11.45
C TYR A 41 -3.78 18.14 -12.46
N ARG A 42 -4.01 18.58 -13.70
CA ARG A 42 -3.00 18.58 -14.77
C ARG A 42 -1.69 19.27 -14.36
N GLN A 43 -1.76 20.44 -13.74
CA GLN A 43 -0.56 21.19 -13.32
C GLN A 43 0.24 20.42 -12.25
N VAL A 44 -0.45 19.78 -11.31
CA VAL A 44 0.17 18.96 -10.27
C VAL A 44 0.83 17.75 -10.90
N TYR A 45 0.14 17.07 -11.83
CA TYR A 45 0.66 15.93 -12.56
C TYR A 45 1.96 16.27 -13.31
N GLU A 46 1.95 17.35 -14.12
CA GLU A 46 3.11 17.78 -14.90
C GLU A 46 4.30 18.12 -14.01
N ALA A 47 4.09 18.90 -12.94
CA ALA A 47 5.13 19.21 -11.97
C ALA A 47 5.69 17.96 -11.27
N ALA A 48 4.81 17.03 -10.89
CA ALA A 48 5.23 15.81 -10.20
C ALA A 48 6.01 14.85 -11.12
N ILE A 49 5.54 14.62 -12.36
CA ILE A 49 6.27 13.80 -13.34
C ILE A 49 7.66 14.34 -13.61
N GLU A 50 7.83 15.65 -13.70
CA GLU A 50 9.12 16.27 -13.91
C GLU A 50 10.04 16.15 -12.69
N LYS A 51 9.56 16.48 -11.48
CA LYS A 51 10.40 16.80 -10.31
C LYS A 51 10.50 15.68 -9.28
N THR A 52 9.49 14.80 -9.17
CA THR A 52 9.44 13.76 -8.13
C THR A 52 9.96 12.41 -8.61
N ASP A 53 10.29 11.55 -7.65
CA ASP A 53 10.76 10.19 -7.89
C ASP A 53 9.54 9.26 -8.02
N LEU A 54 9.36 8.58 -9.17
CA LEU A 54 8.11 7.90 -9.51
C LEU A 54 8.07 6.48 -8.96
N LEU A 55 6.86 6.01 -8.62
CA LEU A 55 6.60 4.65 -8.23
C LEU A 55 5.43 4.08 -9.04
N GLY A 56 5.70 3.03 -9.81
CA GLY A 56 4.69 2.27 -10.54
C GLY A 56 4.42 0.92 -9.92
N GLY A 57 3.34 0.29 -10.35
CA GLY A 57 2.98 -1.06 -9.94
C GLY A 57 2.64 -1.94 -11.13
N ALA A 58 2.91 -3.23 -10.98
CA ALA A 58 2.42 -4.28 -11.87
C ALA A 58 2.04 -5.49 -11.03
N TRP A 59 1.30 -6.41 -11.60
CA TRP A 59 0.85 -7.62 -10.93
C TRP A 59 0.62 -8.75 -11.93
N SER A 60 0.55 -9.97 -11.44
CA SER A 60 0.01 -11.13 -12.14
C SER A 60 -1.33 -11.53 -11.50
N PRO A 61 -2.25 -12.15 -12.24
CA PRO A 61 -3.50 -12.62 -11.66
C PRO A 61 -3.26 -13.46 -10.40
N PHE A 62 -3.99 -13.12 -9.35
CA PHE A 62 -3.98 -13.81 -8.07
C PHE A 62 -5.34 -13.64 -7.37
N ASP A 63 -5.86 -14.70 -6.79
CA ASP A 63 -7.05 -14.69 -5.96
C ASP A 63 -6.84 -15.60 -4.75
N PHE A 64 -7.16 -15.09 -3.57
CA PHE A 64 -7.01 -15.83 -2.31
C PHE A 64 -8.05 -16.94 -2.14
N CYS A 65 -9.23 -16.82 -2.77
CA CYS A 65 -10.37 -17.71 -2.50
C CYS A 65 -10.34 -18.99 -3.35
N SER A 66 -10.24 -18.88 -4.66
CA SER A 66 -10.31 -20.02 -5.57
C SER A 66 -9.22 -20.08 -6.64
N GLY A 67 -8.46 -19.00 -6.80
CA GLY A 67 -7.44 -18.89 -7.84
C GLY A 67 -8.07 -18.96 -9.23
N SER A 68 -7.47 -19.71 -10.16
CA SER A 68 -7.91 -19.82 -11.55
C SER A 68 -9.23 -20.56 -11.76
N LYS A 69 -9.75 -21.25 -10.72
CA LYS A 69 -11.07 -21.89 -10.74
C LYS A 69 -12.24 -20.89 -10.63
N ASN A 70 -11.96 -19.60 -10.44
CA ASN A 70 -12.98 -18.60 -10.16
C ASN A 70 -13.83 -18.15 -11.36
N GLN A 71 -13.65 -18.67 -12.57
CA GLN A 71 -14.31 -18.19 -13.79
C GLN A 71 -15.84 -18.10 -13.70
N ASN A 72 -16.47 -18.88 -12.80
CA ASN A 72 -17.91 -18.84 -12.53
C ASN A 72 -18.21 -18.62 -11.03
N LEU A 73 -17.22 -18.21 -10.26
CA LEU A 73 -17.40 -18.00 -8.81
C LEU A 73 -18.15 -16.70 -8.52
N TYR A 74 -17.92 -15.67 -9.34
CA TYR A 74 -18.45 -14.35 -9.08
C TYR A 74 -19.45 -13.91 -10.16
N GLU A 75 -20.60 -13.42 -9.69
CA GLU A 75 -21.55 -12.66 -10.50
C GLU A 75 -21.61 -11.24 -9.96
N SER A 76 -21.88 -10.27 -10.84
CA SER A 76 -22.06 -8.87 -10.44
C SER A 76 -23.20 -8.24 -11.23
N HIS A 77 -24.06 -7.53 -10.50
CA HIS A 77 -25.16 -6.75 -11.05
C HIS A 77 -25.04 -5.32 -10.58
N ALA A 78 -25.25 -4.36 -11.49
CA ALA A 78 -25.27 -2.95 -11.16
C ALA A 78 -26.67 -2.36 -11.45
N GLU A 79 -27.22 -1.62 -10.48
CA GLU A 79 -28.50 -0.96 -10.61
C GLU A 79 -28.47 0.43 -9.93
N PRO A 80 -29.26 1.41 -10.40
CA PRO A 80 -29.37 2.69 -9.72
C PRO A 80 -29.90 2.49 -8.29
N TYR A 81 -29.15 3.00 -7.29
CA TYR A 81 -29.63 3.01 -5.90
C TYR A 81 -30.46 4.26 -5.61
N ASN A 82 -29.99 5.40 -6.10
CA ASN A 82 -30.68 6.69 -6.16
C ASN A 82 -29.96 7.61 -7.18
N ASP A 83 -30.30 8.90 -7.20
CA ASP A 83 -29.73 9.87 -8.15
C ASP A 83 -28.20 10.01 -8.03
N ASP A 84 -27.64 9.87 -6.83
CA ASP A 84 -26.21 10.06 -6.54
C ASP A 84 -25.40 8.74 -6.50
N TRP A 85 -26.07 7.58 -6.40
CA TRP A 85 -25.40 6.31 -6.13
C TRP A 85 -25.88 5.15 -7.02
N THR A 86 -24.95 4.30 -7.41
CA THR A 86 -25.19 3.02 -8.08
C THR A 86 -24.80 1.87 -7.15
N ALA A 87 -25.73 0.93 -6.95
CA ALA A 87 -25.48 -0.28 -6.18
C ALA A 87 -24.87 -1.36 -7.07
N HIS A 88 -23.76 -1.95 -6.63
CA HIS A 88 -23.12 -3.10 -7.24
C HIS A 88 -23.30 -4.29 -6.30
N THR A 89 -24.18 -5.20 -6.67
CA THR A 89 -24.37 -6.46 -5.93
C THR A 89 -23.43 -7.50 -6.49
N GLY A 90 -22.53 -8.01 -5.64
CA GLY A 90 -21.66 -9.14 -5.93
C GLY A 90 -22.22 -10.42 -5.31
N ILE A 91 -22.22 -11.52 -6.05
CA ILE A 91 -22.58 -12.86 -5.56
C ILE A 91 -21.36 -13.76 -5.75
N MET A 92 -20.96 -14.44 -4.69
CA MET A 92 -19.92 -15.45 -4.71
C MET A 92 -20.57 -16.82 -4.50
N HIS A 93 -20.51 -17.69 -5.51
CA HIS A 93 -21.06 -19.04 -5.45
C HIS A 93 -20.09 -19.97 -4.73
N THR A 94 -20.54 -20.59 -3.65
CA THR A 94 -19.73 -21.57 -2.89
C THR A 94 -20.45 -22.90 -2.79
N PRO A 95 -19.73 -24.02 -2.54
CA PRO A 95 -20.37 -25.31 -2.29
C PRO A 95 -21.37 -25.31 -1.14
N GLY A 96 -21.19 -24.41 -0.17
CA GLY A 96 -22.07 -24.22 0.99
C GLY A 96 -23.23 -23.25 0.78
N GLY A 97 -23.42 -22.74 -0.45
CA GLY A 97 -24.41 -21.71 -0.81
C GLY A 97 -23.78 -20.33 -1.07
N ASP A 98 -24.57 -19.44 -1.64
CA ASP A 98 -24.12 -18.15 -2.10
C ASP A 98 -23.76 -17.19 -0.95
N LEU A 99 -22.78 -16.36 -1.20
CA LEU A 99 -22.41 -15.20 -0.40
C LEU A 99 -22.70 -13.92 -1.20
N LYS A 100 -23.23 -12.91 -0.55
CA LYS A 100 -23.61 -11.64 -1.18
C LYS A 100 -22.85 -10.47 -0.60
N SER A 101 -22.43 -9.54 -1.45
CA SER A 101 -21.92 -8.23 -1.06
C SER A 101 -22.68 -7.11 -1.78
N VAL A 102 -22.65 -5.89 -1.23
CA VAL A 102 -23.22 -4.69 -1.86
C VAL A 102 -22.25 -3.53 -1.67
N TYR A 103 -21.76 -3.02 -2.78
CA TYR A 103 -20.93 -1.81 -2.84
C TYR A 103 -21.71 -0.68 -3.50
N LEU A 104 -21.67 0.51 -2.93
CA LEU A 104 -22.24 1.72 -3.54
C LEU A 104 -21.12 2.56 -4.14
N SER A 105 -21.15 2.77 -5.46
CA SER A 105 -20.31 3.76 -6.13
C SER A 105 -21.04 5.09 -6.26
N ASN A 106 -20.31 6.19 -6.01
CA ASN A 106 -20.86 7.54 -6.19
C ASN A 106 -20.83 7.92 -7.67
N ASN A 107 -21.97 8.40 -8.22
CA ASN A 107 -22.11 8.72 -9.63
C ASN A 107 -21.30 9.96 -10.06
N ARG A 108 -20.81 10.77 -9.11
CA ARG A 108 -19.93 11.92 -9.33
C ARG A 108 -18.44 11.56 -9.25
N GLY A 109 -18.12 10.33 -8.81
CA GLY A 109 -16.75 9.84 -8.69
C GLY A 109 -16.11 10.09 -7.33
N ASP A 110 -16.88 10.49 -6.31
CA ASP A 110 -16.43 10.49 -4.91
C ASP A 110 -16.23 9.04 -4.42
N PRO A 111 -15.50 8.83 -3.31
CA PRO A 111 -15.30 7.51 -2.75
C PRO A 111 -16.60 6.76 -2.52
N GLY A 112 -16.62 5.48 -2.88
CA GLY A 112 -17.74 4.59 -2.63
C GLY A 112 -17.71 3.99 -1.23
N LEU A 113 -18.71 3.18 -0.91
CA LEU A 113 -18.79 2.52 0.39
C LEU A 113 -19.35 1.09 0.29
N MET A 114 -18.84 0.19 1.11
CA MET A 114 -19.41 -1.14 1.29
C MET A 114 -20.62 -1.06 2.22
N ARG A 115 -21.77 -1.53 1.73
CA ARG A 115 -23.01 -1.66 2.51
C ARG A 115 -23.16 -3.03 3.12
N GLU A 116 -22.67 -4.04 2.43
CA GLU A 116 -22.78 -5.43 2.82
C GLU A 116 -21.52 -6.17 2.36
N TYR A 117 -20.89 -6.90 3.26
CA TYR A 117 -19.71 -7.71 2.96
C TYR A 117 -20.12 -9.16 2.66
N TYR A 118 -19.25 -9.92 1.97
CA TYR A 118 -19.51 -11.33 1.68
C TYR A 118 -19.66 -12.18 2.93
N VAL A 119 -18.84 -11.96 3.94
CA VAL A 119 -18.81 -12.73 5.18
C VAL A 119 -19.48 -11.92 6.29
N LYS A 120 -20.52 -12.50 6.90
CA LYS A 120 -21.33 -11.88 7.96
C LYS A 120 -21.22 -12.64 9.28
N ASP A 121 -20.81 -13.91 9.22
CA ASP A 121 -20.70 -14.79 10.38
C ASP A 121 -19.70 -15.94 10.13
N GLU A 122 -19.56 -16.84 11.12
CA GLU A 122 -18.71 -18.03 11.01
C GLU A 122 -19.13 -18.98 9.90
N GLY A 123 -20.45 -19.11 9.65
CA GLY A 123 -20.98 -19.97 8.59
C GLY A 123 -20.51 -19.51 7.22
N ASP A 124 -20.54 -18.22 6.96
CA ASP A 124 -20.06 -17.63 5.73
C ASP A 124 -18.54 -17.79 5.57
N LEU A 125 -17.78 -17.64 6.66
CA LEU A 125 -16.33 -17.87 6.62
C LEU A 125 -15.99 -19.33 6.30
N LYS A 126 -16.75 -20.30 6.85
CA LYS A 126 -16.61 -21.73 6.51
C LYS A 126 -16.93 -22.03 5.04
N LYS A 127 -17.85 -21.28 4.41
CA LYS A 127 -18.10 -21.38 2.96
C LYS A 127 -16.87 -20.96 2.15
N ILE A 128 -16.18 -19.86 2.54
CA ILE A 128 -14.91 -19.44 1.90
C ILE A 128 -13.86 -20.56 2.00
N LEU A 129 -13.70 -21.17 3.19
CA LEU A 129 -12.74 -22.25 3.40
C LEU A 129 -13.04 -23.51 2.59
N SER A 130 -14.31 -23.73 2.19
CA SER A 130 -14.72 -24.89 1.38
C SER A 130 -14.42 -24.75 -0.11
N LEU A 131 -13.95 -23.58 -0.58
CA LEU A 131 -13.66 -23.35 -1.99
C LEU A 131 -12.43 -24.14 -2.43
N GLU A 132 -12.57 -24.87 -3.55
CA GLU A 132 -11.44 -25.46 -4.24
C GLU A 132 -10.51 -24.36 -4.77
N TYR A 133 -9.21 -24.63 -4.73
CA TYR A 133 -8.20 -23.67 -5.14
C TYR A 133 -7.27 -24.25 -6.20
N GLU A 134 -7.02 -23.46 -7.23
CA GLU A 134 -6.01 -23.75 -8.25
C GLU A 134 -5.21 -22.46 -8.52
N PRO A 135 -3.86 -22.46 -8.39
CA PRO A 135 -3.09 -21.24 -8.61
C PRO A 135 -3.17 -20.75 -10.05
N TYR A 136 -3.13 -19.43 -10.23
CA TYR A 136 -2.89 -18.86 -11.56
C TYR A 136 -1.43 -19.11 -11.98
N PRO A 137 -1.18 -19.35 -13.28
CA PRO A 137 0.17 -19.27 -13.81
C PRO A 137 0.70 -17.84 -13.70
N ILE A 138 1.98 -17.69 -13.39
CA ILE A 138 2.62 -16.37 -13.35
C ILE A 138 2.84 -15.84 -14.78
N ASP A 139 2.42 -14.60 -15.01
CA ASP A 139 2.73 -13.84 -16.24
C ASP A 139 3.47 -12.54 -15.87
N LEU A 140 4.72 -12.45 -16.27
CA LEU A 140 5.59 -11.28 -16.01
C LEU A 140 5.51 -10.20 -17.09
N LYS A 141 4.74 -10.39 -18.19
CA LYS A 141 4.67 -9.43 -19.31
C LYS A 141 4.24 -8.03 -18.88
N ASN A 142 3.25 -7.93 -17.96
CA ASN A 142 2.84 -6.64 -17.45
C ASN A 142 3.96 -5.95 -16.66
N TYR A 143 4.74 -6.72 -15.88
CA TYR A 143 5.86 -6.21 -15.12
C TYR A 143 7.00 -5.76 -16.05
N GLU A 144 7.37 -6.57 -17.05
CA GLU A 144 8.37 -6.21 -18.07
C GLU A 144 7.98 -4.93 -18.83
N SER A 145 6.71 -4.85 -19.26
CA SER A 145 6.17 -3.66 -19.92
C SER A 145 6.23 -2.42 -19.04
N ALA A 146 5.86 -2.56 -17.76
CA ALA A 146 5.89 -1.47 -16.79
C ALA A 146 7.34 -1.01 -16.50
N LEU A 147 8.30 -1.95 -16.39
CA LEU A 147 9.73 -1.63 -16.25
C LEU A 147 10.24 -0.83 -17.46
N GLY A 148 9.91 -1.27 -18.68
CA GLY A 148 10.26 -0.56 -19.91
C GLY A 148 9.66 0.84 -19.98
N GLY A 149 8.39 1.00 -19.62
CA GLY A 149 7.69 2.28 -19.58
C GLY A 149 8.20 3.24 -18.49
N MET A 150 8.64 2.71 -17.34
CA MET A 150 9.19 3.52 -16.26
C MET A 150 10.59 4.03 -16.59
N GLY A 151 11.47 3.18 -17.10
CA GLY A 151 12.86 3.54 -17.40
C GLY A 151 13.61 4.03 -16.16
N ASP A 152 14.26 5.21 -16.28
CA ASP A 152 15.03 5.84 -15.19
C ASP A 152 14.24 6.82 -14.33
N ASP A 153 12.92 6.99 -14.61
CA ASP A 153 12.06 7.92 -13.87
C ASP A 153 11.61 7.41 -12.50
N GLY A 154 11.80 6.11 -12.20
CA GLY A 154 11.39 5.57 -10.93
C GLY A 154 11.49 4.05 -10.83
N LEU A 155 10.76 3.48 -9.87
CA LEU A 155 10.65 2.04 -9.65
C LEU A 155 9.31 1.49 -10.09
N VAL A 156 9.29 0.20 -10.42
CA VAL A 156 8.06 -0.59 -10.54
C VAL A 156 8.11 -1.68 -9.49
N MET A 157 7.05 -1.75 -8.67
CA MET A 157 6.86 -2.79 -7.68
C MET A 157 5.90 -3.86 -8.21
N PHE A 158 6.09 -5.09 -7.76
CA PHE A 158 5.17 -6.18 -8.06
C PHE A 158 4.18 -6.37 -6.90
N GLY A 159 2.89 -6.10 -7.15
CA GLY A 159 1.82 -6.25 -6.15
C GLY A 159 1.52 -7.71 -5.87
N ILE A 160 1.53 -8.13 -4.60
CA ILE A 160 1.31 -9.53 -4.20
C ILE A 160 0.07 -9.77 -3.35
N GLY A 161 -0.62 -8.73 -2.89
CA GLY A 161 -1.72 -8.86 -1.94
C GLY A 161 -1.25 -9.19 -0.50
N HIS A 162 -2.21 -9.32 0.43
CA HIS A 162 -1.93 -9.60 1.84
C HIS A 162 -3.04 -10.46 2.47
N PRO A 163 -2.71 -11.53 3.24
CA PRO A 163 -3.70 -12.49 3.76
C PRO A 163 -4.73 -11.88 4.71
N ALA A 164 -4.28 -11.14 5.73
CA ALA A 164 -5.16 -10.51 6.70
C ALA A 164 -5.98 -9.37 6.06
N TYR A 165 -5.39 -8.59 5.14
CA TYR A 165 -6.12 -7.58 4.37
C TYR A 165 -7.25 -8.21 3.52
N MET A 166 -7.00 -9.36 2.90
CA MET A 166 -8.05 -10.09 2.18
C MET A 166 -9.21 -10.47 3.09
N LEU A 167 -8.93 -11.00 4.29
CA LEU A 167 -9.99 -11.31 5.25
C LEU A 167 -10.78 -10.06 5.65
N GLN A 168 -10.11 -8.95 5.94
CA GLN A 168 -10.79 -7.68 6.26
C GLN A 168 -11.67 -7.18 5.11
N THR A 169 -11.27 -7.37 3.84
CA THR A 169 -12.10 -6.98 2.68
C THR A 169 -13.33 -7.87 2.50
N LEU A 170 -13.29 -9.11 2.97
CA LEU A 170 -14.42 -10.04 2.94
C LEU A 170 -15.44 -9.78 4.07
N THR A 171 -14.97 -9.30 5.22
CA THR A 171 -15.75 -9.19 6.47
C THR A 171 -16.13 -7.76 6.84
N GLY A 172 -15.32 -6.76 6.47
CA GLY A 172 -15.36 -5.43 7.08
C GLY A 172 -14.90 -5.44 8.54
N SER A 173 -14.83 -4.26 9.14
CA SER A 173 -14.29 -4.09 10.51
C SER A 173 -15.18 -4.64 11.60
N GLU A 174 -16.50 -4.47 11.48
CA GLU A 174 -17.46 -4.89 12.51
C GLU A 174 -17.53 -6.42 12.62
N THR A 175 -17.80 -7.11 11.51
CA THR A 175 -17.85 -8.59 11.49
C THR A 175 -16.49 -9.19 11.87
N LEU A 176 -15.39 -8.60 11.40
CA LEU A 176 -14.04 -9.05 11.78
C LEU A 176 -13.83 -8.96 13.30
N GLY A 177 -14.28 -7.86 13.92
CA GLY A 177 -14.19 -7.69 15.37
C GLY A 177 -14.94 -8.78 16.15
N TYR A 178 -16.15 -9.13 15.71
CA TYR A 178 -16.91 -10.25 16.31
C TYR A 178 -16.21 -11.59 16.08
N LEU A 179 -15.76 -11.89 14.87
CA LEU A 179 -15.08 -13.14 14.54
C LEU A 179 -13.76 -13.32 15.31
N LEU A 180 -13.00 -12.25 15.52
CA LEU A 180 -11.77 -12.28 16.33
C LEU A 180 -12.05 -12.65 17.80
N TYR A 181 -13.24 -12.30 18.32
CA TYR A 181 -13.62 -12.61 19.68
C TYR A 181 -14.33 -13.98 19.80
N ASP A 182 -15.31 -14.26 18.94
CA ASP A 182 -16.19 -15.43 19.04
C ASP A 182 -15.58 -16.68 18.40
N ALA A 183 -14.76 -16.51 17.34
CA ALA A 183 -14.19 -17.61 16.52
C ALA A 183 -12.71 -17.38 16.15
N PRO A 184 -11.81 -17.08 17.11
CA PRO A 184 -10.43 -16.71 16.83
C PRO A 184 -9.65 -17.80 16.08
N GLU A 185 -9.94 -19.08 16.33
CA GLU A 185 -9.28 -20.19 15.63
C GLU A 185 -9.71 -20.27 14.17
N LEU A 186 -10.96 -20.00 13.84
CA LEU A 186 -11.46 -19.96 12.46
C LEU A 186 -10.83 -18.79 11.69
N VAL A 187 -10.67 -17.62 12.34
CA VAL A 187 -9.94 -16.48 11.77
C VAL A 187 -8.49 -16.87 11.47
N ARG A 188 -7.82 -17.51 12.44
CA ARG A 188 -6.44 -17.97 12.28
C ARG A 188 -6.29 -18.98 11.15
N GLU A 189 -7.20 -19.96 11.07
CA GLU A 189 -7.22 -20.96 9.98
C GLU A 189 -7.38 -20.28 8.61
N THR A 190 -8.27 -19.28 8.50
CA THR A 190 -8.51 -18.56 7.25
C THR A 190 -7.27 -17.75 6.82
N VAL A 191 -6.68 -16.99 7.75
CA VAL A 191 -5.46 -16.22 7.45
C VAL A 191 -4.30 -17.15 7.08
N ALA A 192 -4.14 -18.28 7.78
CA ALA A 192 -3.12 -19.27 7.47
C ALA A 192 -3.31 -19.91 6.09
N LEU A 193 -4.56 -20.21 5.69
CA LEU A 193 -4.87 -20.70 4.34
C LEU A 193 -4.49 -19.66 3.28
N PHE A 194 -4.84 -18.40 3.48
CA PHE A 194 -4.49 -17.32 2.55
C PHE A 194 -2.98 -17.10 2.50
N ALA A 195 -2.29 -17.13 3.63
CA ALA A 195 -0.83 -17.05 3.68
C ALA A 195 -0.15 -18.20 2.93
N LYS A 196 -0.66 -19.44 3.07
CA LYS A 196 -0.18 -20.60 2.30
C LYS A 196 -0.35 -20.41 0.79
N ARG A 197 -1.50 -19.87 0.34
CA ARG A 197 -1.77 -19.58 -1.07
C ARG A 197 -0.84 -18.50 -1.60
N LEU A 198 -0.65 -17.43 -0.83
CA LEU A 198 0.29 -16.35 -1.18
C LEU A 198 1.74 -16.83 -1.21
N HIS A 199 2.16 -17.65 -0.25
CA HIS A 199 3.49 -18.26 -0.25
C HIS A 199 3.73 -19.06 -1.55
N GLY A 200 2.74 -19.85 -2.00
CA GLY A 200 2.80 -20.57 -3.29
C GLY A 200 2.92 -19.62 -4.48
N HIS A 201 2.18 -18.51 -4.46
CA HIS A 201 2.23 -17.48 -5.52
C HIS A 201 3.60 -16.78 -5.57
N VAL A 202 4.13 -16.35 -4.41
CA VAL A 202 5.47 -15.73 -4.33
C VAL A 202 6.57 -16.70 -4.77
N LYS A 203 6.47 -17.98 -4.38
CA LYS A 203 7.40 -19.01 -4.84
C LYS A 203 7.35 -19.14 -6.38
N ALA A 204 6.16 -19.27 -6.96
CA ALA A 204 5.99 -19.33 -8.41
C ALA A 204 6.48 -18.07 -9.13
N LEU A 205 6.31 -16.89 -8.53
CA LEU A 205 6.85 -15.62 -9.05
C LEU A 205 8.38 -15.64 -9.15
N ILE A 206 9.06 -16.15 -8.12
CA ILE A 206 10.51 -16.30 -8.10
C ILE A 206 10.97 -17.33 -9.14
N GLU A 207 10.28 -18.48 -9.22
CA GLU A 207 10.55 -19.54 -10.19
C GLU A 207 10.30 -19.10 -11.65
N ALA A 208 9.37 -18.15 -11.86
CA ALA A 208 9.14 -17.52 -13.17
C ALA A 208 10.23 -16.53 -13.59
N GLY A 209 11.23 -16.25 -12.72
CA GLY A 209 12.40 -15.47 -13.08
C GLY A 209 12.25 -13.96 -12.88
N ILE A 210 11.43 -13.49 -11.93
CA ILE A 210 11.32 -12.03 -11.66
C ILE A 210 12.69 -11.40 -11.35
N ALA A 211 13.59 -12.13 -10.69
CA ALA A 211 14.94 -11.67 -10.36
C ALA A 211 15.85 -11.54 -11.59
N ASP A 212 15.57 -12.25 -12.69
CA ASP A 212 16.34 -12.19 -13.93
C ASP A 212 16.07 -10.87 -14.69
N LEU A 213 14.98 -10.18 -14.38
CA LEU A 213 14.63 -8.88 -14.93
C LEU A 213 15.39 -7.70 -14.26
N GLY A 214 16.19 -8.00 -13.25
CA GLY A 214 16.98 -7.03 -12.49
C GLY A 214 16.53 -6.91 -11.04
N PRO A 215 17.00 -5.89 -10.29
CA PRO A 215 16.54 -5.64 -8.93
C PRO A 215 15.02 -5.45 -8.90
N PHE A 216 14.33 -6.14 -7.99
CA PHE A 216 12.89 -6.11 -7.88
C PHE A 216 12.41 -5.82 -6.46
N ALA A 217 11.22 -5.25 -6.35
CA ALA A 217 10.52 -5.06 -5.08
C ALA A 217 9.10 -5.60 -5.20
N VAL A 218 8.64 -6.26 -4.14
CA VAL A 218 7.22 -6.59 -3.98
C VAL A 218 6.52 -5.56 -3.11
N SER A 219 5.21 -5.40 -3.32
CA SER A 219 4.40 -4.47 -2.52
C SER A 219 3.08 -5.10 -2.12
N TYR A 220 2.58 -4.73 -0.95
CA TYR A 220 1.24 -5.04 -0.51
C TYR A 220 0.63 -3.93 0.36
N VAL A 221 -0.69 -3.87 0.38
CA VAL A 221 -1.46 -3.10 1.36
C VAL A 221 -1.54 -3.95 2.62
N GLY A 222 -1.18 -3.37 3.74
CA GLY A 222 -0.92 -4.07 4.97
C GLY A 222 -2.13 -4.30 5.87
N PRO A 223 -1.89 -4.79 7.07
CA PRO A 223 -2.89 -5.33 7.98
C PRO A 223 -3.54 -4.27 8.87
N GLU A 224 -4.07 -3.17 8.34
CA GLU A 224 -4.53 -2.02 9.15
C GLU A 224 -5.50 -2.40 10.27
N LEU A 225 -6.39 -3.40 10.07
CA LEU A 225 -7.31 -3.87 11.10
C LEU A 225 -6.70 -4.94 12.02
N PHE A 226 -5.47 -5.40 11.74
CA PHE A 226 -4.75 -6.41 12.51
C PHE A 226 -3.54 -5.85 13.27
N ILE A 227 -3.46 -4.53 13.43
CA ILE A 227 -2.41 -3.87 14.20
C ILE A 227 -2.96 -3.31 15.52
N PRO A 228 -2.11 -3.18 16.57
CA PRO A 228 -2.50 -2.46 17.78
C PRO A 228 -2.90 -1.00 17.48
N PRO A 229 -3.87 -0.42 18.20
CA PRO A 229 -4.62 -1.00 19.31
C PRO A 229 -5.90 -1.74 18.93
N LEU A 230 -6.20 -1.90 17.63
CA LEU A 230 -7.42 -2.59 17.17
C LEU A 230 -7.39 -4.07 17.56
N VAL A 231 -6.23 -4.68 17.52
CA VAL A 231 -5.99 -6.02 18.06
C VAL A 231 -4.87 -5.98 19.12
N SER A 232 -4.71 -7.06 19.89
CA SER A 232 -3.58 -7.20 20.81
C SER A 232 -2.27 -7.40 20.04
N PHE A 233 -1.13 -7.09 20.69
CA PHE A 233 0.17 -7.38 20.11
C PHE A 233 0.35 -8.89 19.83
N ASP A 234 -0.13 -9.77 20.71
CA ASP A 234 -0.12 -11.22 20.49
C ASP A 234 -0.93 -11.65 19.26
N THR A 235 -2.07 -10.99 19.01
CA THR A 235 -2.86 -11.25 17.80
C THR A 235 -2.11 -10.79 16.55
N PHE A 236 -1.47 -9.63 16.58
CA PHE A 236 -0.60 -9.17 15.49
C PHE A 236 0.55 -10.16 15.23
N GLU A 237 1.25 -10.63 16.27
CA GLU A 237 2.31 -11.63 16.12
C GLU A 237 1.80 -12.89 15.42
N LYS A 238 0.67 -13.44 15.87
CA LYS A 238 0.12 -14.71 15.35
C LYS A 238 -0.50 -14.62 13.97
N LEU A 239 -1.17 -13.52 13.64
CA LEU A 239 -1.96 -13.38 12.40
C LEU A 239 -1.28 -12.54 11.32
N VAL A 240 -0.24 -11.79 11.66
CA VAL A 240 0.53 -10.99 10.70
C VAL A 240 1.98 -11.48 10.68
N PHE A 241 2.71 -11.30 11.77
CA PHE A 241 4.15 -11.60 11.78
C PHE A 241 4.47 -13.05 11.38
N ASP A 242 3.86 -14.03 12.06
CA ASP A 242 4.11 -15.47 11.81
C ASP A 242 3.61 -15.92 10.44
N MET A 243 2.55 -15.25 9.91
CA MET A 243 1.97 -15.60 8.63
C MET A 243 2.71 -14.97 7.45
N ASP A 244 3.22 -13.76 7.63
CA ASP A 244 3.86 -13.00 6.55
C ASP A 244 5.33 -13.35 6.38
N LYS A 245 6.06 -13.53 7.49
CA LYS A 245 7.50 -13.76 7.44
C LYS A 245 7.92 -14.87 6.47
N PRO A 246 7.25 -16.05 6.39
CA PRO A 246 7.69 -17.12 5.50
C PRO A 246 7.71 -16.75 4.02
N TYR A 247 6.73 -16.01 3.50
CA TYR A 247 6.74 -15.59 2.09
C TYR A 247 7.62 -14.36 1.85
N LEU A 248 7.79 -13.50 2.85
CA LEU A 248 8.74 -12.39 2.77
C LEU A 248 10.18 -12.89 2.77
N ASP A 249 10.50 -13.93 3.55
CA ASP A 249 11.81 -14.58 3.52
C ASP A 249 12.15 -15.15 2.12
N LEU A 250 11.15 -15.67 1.37
CA LEU A 250 11.38 -16.09 -0.02
C LEU A 250 11.79 -14.91 -0.90
N VAL A 251 11.12 -13.76 -0.78
CA VAL A 251 11.47 -12.54 -1.50
C VAL A 251 12.90 -12.09 -1.16
N LYS A 252 13.21 -12.03 0.13
CA LYS A 252 14.54 -11.61 0.61
C LYS A 252 15.64 -12.56 0.15
N ASN A 253 15.42 -13.87 0.20
CA ASN A 253 16.38 -14.89 -0.25
C ASN A 253 16.60 -14.84 -1.77
N ALA A 254 15.63 -14.38 -2.54
CA ALA A 254 15.78 -14.12 -3.98
C ALA A 254 16.43 -12.75 -4.30
N GLY A 255 16.88 -11.99 -3.30
CA GLY A 255 17.47 -10.66 -3.45
C GLY A 255 16.46 -9.54 -3.70
N GLY A 256 15.18 -9.79 -3.46
CA GLY A 256 14.10 -8.81 -3.59
C GLY A 256 13.97 -7.90 -2.36
N TYR A 257 13.18 -6.84 -2.56
CA TYR A 257 12.85 -5.84 -1.54
C TYR A 257 11.36 -5.85 -1.27
N VAL A 258 10.97 -5.41 -0.06
CA VAL A 258 9.59 -5.43 0.42
C VAL A 258 9.15 -4.02 0.80
N TRP A 259 8.09 -3.55 0.15
CA TRP A 259 7.42 -2.29 0.47
C TRP A 259 6.02 -2.58 1.02
N VAL A 260 5.68 -1.98 2.15
CA VAL A 260 4.41 -2.17 2.84
C VAL A 260 3.67 -0.86 2.98
N HIS A 261 2.38 -0.86 2.64
CA HIS A 261 1.46 0.22 2.93
C HIS A 261 0.55 -0.20 4.08
N CYS A 262 0.65 0.50 5.22
CA CYS A 262 -0.14 0.21 6.41
C CYS A 262 -0.45 1.49 7.18
N HIS A 263 -1.70 1.94 7.12
CA HIS A 263 -2.18 3.11 7.87
C HIS A 263 -2.33 2.83 9.36
N GLY A 264 -2.31 3.89 10.16
CA GLY A 264 -2.71 3.89 11.55
C GLY A 264 -1.56 3.93 12.55
N LYS A 265 -1.78 3.35 13.73
CA LYS A 265 -0.86 3.49 14.88
C LYS A 265 0.29 2.49 14.82
N VAL A 266 1.17 2.66 13.84
CA VAL A 266 2.28 1.74 13.57
C VAL A 266 3.49 1.91 14.49
N GLY A 267 3.54 2.99 15.31
CA GLY A 267 4.71 3.34 16.09
C GLY A 267 5.30 2.20 16.93
N ARG A 268 4.44 1.35 17.53
CA ARG A 268 4.87 0.22 18.37
C ARG A 268 5.28 -1.03 17.61
N ILE A 269 5.06 -1.08 16.31
CA ILE A 269 5.31 -2.25 15.46
C ILE A 269 6.25 -1.98 14.30
N ILE A 270 6.81 -0.77 14.20
CA ILE A 270 7.81 -0.42 13.18
C ILE A 270 8.98 -1.41 13.22
N SER A 271 9.55 -1.67 14.41
CA SER A 271 10.64 -2.63 14.56
C SER A 271 10.24 -4.06 14.17
N ARG A 272 8.98 -4.45 14.36
CA ARG A 272 8.47 -5.77 13.95
C ARG A 272 8.34 -5.90 12.44
N PHE A 273 7.92 -4.84 11.74
CA PHE A 273 7.97 -4.83 10.28
C PHE A 273 9.40 -4.99 9.75
N ALA A 274 10.37 -4.33 10.37
CA ALA A 274 11.78 -4.51 10.02
C ALA A 274 12.25 -5.96 10.26
N ASP A 275 11.87 -6.58 11.39
CA ASP A 275 12.21 -7.98 11.71
C ASP A 275 11.52 -8.99 10.77
N MET A 276 10.37 -8.65 10.17
CA MET A 276 9.75 -9.44 9.10
C MET A 276 10.54 -9.39 7.79
N GLY A 277 11.41 -8.39 7.60
CA GLY A 277 12.15 -8.18 6.37
C GLY A 277 11.58 -7.11 5.46
N VAL A 278 10.74 -6.22 6.00
CA VAL A 278 10.24 -5.03 5.28
C VAL A 278 11.38 -4.04 5.09
N ASP A 279 11.57 -3.57 3.86
CA ASP A 279 12.63 -2.60 3.51
C ASP A 279 12.10 -1.17 3.53
N VAL A 280 10.81 -0.97 3.21
CA VAL A 280 10.15 0.35 3.22
C VAL A 280 8.75 0.24 3.81
N LEU A 281 8.44 1.06 4.82
CA LEU A 281 7.11 1.17 5.44
C LEU A 281 6.49 2.52 5.13
N ASN A 282 5.27 2.52 4.60
CA ASN A 282 4.44 3.66 4.20
C ASN A 282 2.99 3.47 4.71
N PRO A 283 2.29 4.53 5.13
CA PRO A 283 2.84 5.82 5.53
C PRO A 283 3.24 5.84 7.00
N ILE A 284 4.16 6.74 7.36
CA ILE A 284 4.37 7.09 8.77
C ILE A 284 3.54 8.32 9.06
N GLU A 285 2.38 8.11 9.63
CA GLU A 285 1.43 9.17 9.92
C GLU A 285 1.69 9.83 11.28
N PRO A 286 1.67 11.18 11.36
CA PRO A 286 1.75 11.86 12.65
C PRO A 286 0.42 11.76 13.42
N PRO A 287 0.41 12.00 14.74
CA PRO A 287 -0.85 12.15 15.47
C PRO A 287 -1.75 13.25 14.88
N PRO A 288 -3.08 13.07 14.85
CA PRO A 288 -3.84 12.02 15.54
C PRO A 288 -4.07 10.73 14.74
N MET A 289 -3.73 10.69 13.43
CA MET A 289 -3.95 9.52 12.60
C MET A 289 -2.99 8.38 12.99
N GLY A 290 -1.70 8.66 13.05
CA GLY A 290 -0.70 7.78 13.65
C GLY A 290 -0.51 8.01 15.15
N ASP A 291 0.57 7.47 15.72
CA ASP A 291 0.88 7.53 17.15
C ASP A 291 2.34 7.86 17.46
N CYS A 292 3.14 8.23 16.47
CA CYS A 292 4.55 8.58 16.66
C CYS A 292 4.97 9.83 15.90
N THR A 293 5.98 10.52 16.43
CA THR A 293 6.68 11.57 15.69
C THR A 293 7.67 10.94 14.70
N ILE A 294 8.17 11.74 13.75
CA ILE A 294 9.17 11.24 12.80
C ILE A 294 10.44 10.75 13.50
N GLU A 295 10.87 11.42 14.58
CA GLU A 295 12.04 11.02 15.36
C GLU A 295 11.83 9.68 16.05
N GLN A 296 10.65 9.49 16.68
CA GLN A 296 10.29 8.23 17.32
C GLN A 296 10.23 7.10 16.30
N ALA A 297 9.63 7.36 15.13
CA ALA A 297 9.55 6.35 14.08
C ALA A 297 10.93 5.95 13.53
N LEU A 298 11.83 6.90 13.32
CA LEU A 298 13.19 6.64 12.84
C LEU A 298 14.04 5.92 13.90
N ASP A 299 13.84 6.22 15.18
CA ASP A 299 14.49 5.52 16.30
C ASP A 299 14.02 4.05 16.36
N GLU A 300 12.70 3.80 16.27
CA GLU A 300 12.13 2.45 16.23
C GLU A 300 12.57 1.64 15.01
N ALA A 301 12.76 2.27 13.86
CA ALA A 301 13.30 1.61 12.68
C ALA A 301 14.76 1.19 12.80
N GLN A 302 15.53 1.79 13.73
CA GLN A 302 16.93 1.44 14.07
C GLN A 302 17.85 1.36 12.83
N GLY A 303 17.58 2.14 11.79
CA GLY A 303 18.32 2.07 10.55
C GLY A 303 18.17 0.73 9.77
N LYS A 304 17.29 -0.18 10.16
CA LYS A 304 17.05 -1.44 9.46
C LYS A 304 16.13 -1.29 8.26
N MET A 305 15.27 -0.26 8.28
CA MET A 305 14.20 -0.05 7.29
C MET A 305 14.15 1.43 6.92
N THR A 306 13.78 1.72 5.68
CA THR A 306 13.46 3.09 5.22
C THR A 306 12.01 3.39 5.55
N LEU A 307 11.75 4.58 6.08
CA LEU A 307 10.39 5.05 6.35
C LEU A 307 9.94 6.00 5.24
N GLU A 308 8.65 5.96 4.93
CA GLU A 308 8.04 6.81 3.90
C GLU A 308 6.80 7.51 4.47
N GLY A 309 6.72 8.82 4.27
CA GLY A 309 5.61 9.65 4.78
C GLY A 309 5.99 11.14 4.68
N ASN A 310 5.34 12.03 5.40
CA ASN A 310 4.37 11.82 6.48
C ASN A 310 3.30 12.92 6.52
N ILE A 311 3.19 13.74 5.44
CA ILE A 311 2.16 14.78 5.43
C ILE A 311 0.79 14.18 5.11
N GLU A 312 -0.20 14.52 5.95
CA GLU A 312 -1.57 14.09 5.74
C GLU A 312 -2.19 14.80 4.52
N ILE A 313 -2.95 14.04 3.72
CA ILE A 313 -3.66 14.63 2.59
C ILE A 313 -4.68 15.68 3.05
N ASN A 314 -5.28 15.48 4.23
CA ASN A 314 -6.19 16.44 4.84
C ASN A 314 -5.49 17.74 5.25
N ASP A 315 -4.22 17.70 5.63
CA ASP A 315 -3.43 18.91 5.89
C ASP A 315 -3.16 19.66 4.58
N LEU A 316 -2.81 18.96 3.52
CA LEU A 316 -2.67 19.57 2.19
C LEU A 316 -3.98 20.21 1.71
N HIS A 317 -5.14 19.64 2.05
CA HIS A 317 -6.44 20.18 1.67
C HIS A 317 -6.86 21.38 2.52
N ASN A 318 -6.65 21.32 3.83
CA ASN A 318 -7.28 22.26 4.76
C ASN A 318 -6.35 23.34 5.30
N GLN A 319 -5.03 23.08 5.36
CA GLN A 319 -4.07 24.00 5.99
C GLN A 319 -3.59 25.10 5.04
N SER A 320 -2.99 26.14 5.59
CA SER A 320 -2.36 27.20 4.80
C SER A 320 -1.05 26.73 4.15
N GLU A 321 -0.63 27.36 3.06
CA GLU A 321 0.67 27.12 2.44
C GLU A 321 1.83 27.30 3.44
N GLY A 322 1.75 28.30 4.33
CA GLY A 322 2.73 28.52 5.38
C GLY A 322 2.86 27.34 6.35
N TYR A 323 1.74 26.71 6.70
CA TYR A 323 1.75 25.47 7.50
C TYR A 323 2.44 24.33 6.73
N VAL A 324 2.08 24.11 5.46
CA VAL A 324 2.67 23.05 4.63
C VAL A 324 4.19 23.24 4.53
N ARG A 325 4.67 24.46 4.27
CA ARG A 325 6.11 24.76 4.23
C ARG A 325 6.81 24.47 5.57
N ALA A 326 6.24 24.90 6.68
CA ALA A 326 6.82 24.67 8.00
C ALA A 326 6.86 23.19 8.36
N PHE A 327 5.78 22.44 8.01
CA PHE A 327 5.70 21.00 8.21
C PHE A 327 6.79 20.26 7.42
N LEU A 328 6.92 20.56 6.12
CA LEU A 328 7.90 19.95 5.24
C LEU A 328 9.33 20.23 5.70
N GLU A 329 9.64 21.48 6.06
CA GLU A 329 10.98 21.84 6.53
C GLU A 329 11.34 21.11 7.82
N ASN A 330 10.42 21.03 8.79
CA ASN A 330 10.61 20.27 10.02
C ASN A 330 10.84 18.76 9.72
N THR A 331 10.00 18.16 8.89
CA THR A 331 10.10 16.74 8.54
C THR A 331 11.42 16.41 7.84
N VAL A 332 11.76 17.16 6.78
CA VAL A 332 12.97 16.90 6.00
C VAL A 332 14.22 17.12 6.85
N LYS A 333 14.27 18.22 7.64
CA LYS A 333 15.40 18.50 8.54
C LYS A 333 15.62 17.37 9.53
N LYS A 334 14.56 16.92 10.22
CA LYS A 334 14.63 15.83 11.20
C LYS A 334 15.02 14.51 10.55
N ALA A 335 14.46 14.19 9.38
CA ALA A 335 14.82 12.98 8.67
C ALA A 335 16.31 12.96 8.29
N TYR A 336 16.90 14.09 7.91
CA TYR A 336 18.34 14.18 7.65
C TYR A 336 19.21 14.09 8.92
N GLU A 337 18.70 14.55 10.05
CA GLU A 337 19.41 14.48 11.33
C GLU A 337 19.48 13.03 11.87
N PHE A 338 18.45 12.21 11.63
CA PHE A 338 18.28 10.89 12.25
C PHE A 338 18.53 9.71 11.33
N SER A 339 18.46 9.85 10.00
CA SER A 339 18.39 8.69 9.10
C SER A 339 19.36 8.66 7.93
N ASP A 340 20.33 9.57 7.85
CA ASP A 340 21.24 9.66 6.70
C ASP A 340 20.51 9.57 5.34
N LYS A 341 19.36 10.24 5.20
CA LYS A 341 18.49 10.25 4.01
C LYS A 341 17.68 8.95 3.78
N ARG A 342 17.62 8.06 4.78
CA ARG A 342 16.79 6.84 4.73
C ARG A 342 15.31 7.15 5.03
N PHE A 343 14.82 8.22 4.45
CA PHE A 343 13.42 8.62 4.50
C PHE A 343 12.97 9.01 3.10
N ILE A 344 11.74 8.66 2.75
CA ILE A 344 11.11 9.05 1.49
C ILE A 344 9.97 10.00 1.83
N LEU A 345 10.06 11.24 1.37
CA LEU A 345 8.98 12.20 1.56
C LEU A 345 7.81 11.85 0.65
N CYS A 346 6.64 11.59 1.25
CA CYS A 346 5.42 11.18 0.54
C CYS A 346 4.17 11.61 1.33
N PRO A 347 3.08 12.06 0.68
CA PRO A 347 1.79 12.21 1.35
C PRO A 347 1.23 10.85 1.79
N SER A 348 0.33 10.86 2.79
CA SER A 348 -0.24 9.65 3.37
C SER A 348 -1.17 8.89 2.40
N THR A 349 -1.81 9.58 1.45
CA THR A 349 -2.70 8.97 0.45
C THR A 349 -2.63 9.68 -0.91
N GLY A 350 -3.49 9.26 -1.86
CA GLY A 350 -3.48 9.71 -3.25
C GLY A 350 -3.78 11.19 -3.43
N TYR A 351 -3.05 11.83 -4.35
CA TYR A 351 -3.18 13.27 -4.59
C TYR A 351 -4.50 13.66 -5.32
N MET A 352 -5.17 12.74 -5.99
CA MET A 352 -6.46 12.95 -6.66
C MET A 352 -7.66 12.51 -5.81
N GLU A 353 -7.57 12.58 -4.50
CA GLU A 353 -8.61 12.14 -3.57
C GLU A 353 -9.93 12.88 -3.76
N PHE A 354 -9.89 14.17 -4.09
CA PHE A 354 -11.08 15.00 -4.23
C PHE A 354 -11.49 15.15 -5.69
N VAL A 355 -12.80 15.02 -5.98
CA VAL A 355 -13.36 15.23 -7.34
C VAL A 355 -13.26 16.70 -7.72
N GLU A 356 -13.65 17.57 -6.80
CA GLU A 356 -13.60 19.02 -6.93
C GLU A 356 -12.64 19.63 -5.90
N PRO A 357 -11.31 19.58 -6.15
CA PRO A 357 -10.34 20.12 -5.22
C PRO A 357 -10.43 21.64 -5.14
N SER A 358 -10.21 22.18 -3.94
CA SER A 358 -10.09 23.64 -3.79
C SER A 358 -8.80 24.15 -4.46
N GLU A 359 -8.78 25.44 -4.85
CA GLU A 359 -7.56 26.09 -5.35
C GLU A 359 -6.40 26.00 -4.33
N ARG A 360 -6.72 26.10 -3.05
CA ARG A 360 -5.75 25.92 -1.96
C ARG A 360 -5.11 24.55 -2.00
N TYR A 361 -5.90 23.49 -2.18
CA TYR A 361 -5.37 22.13 -2.25
C TYR A 361 -4.40 21.95 -3.42
N ILE A 362 -4.78 22.42 -4.61
CA ILE A 362 -3.91 22.41 -5.79
C ILE A 362 -2.61 23.17 -5.53
N GLN A 363 -2.69 24.39 -4.93
CA GLN A 363 -1.52 25.18 -4.59
C GLN A 363 -0.64 24.47 -3.56
N ASN A 364 -1.22 23.85 -2.54
CA ASN A 364 -0.48 23.13 -1.52
C ASN A 364 0.20 21.87 -2.10
N LEU A 365 -0.40 21.16 -3.06
CA LEU A 365 0.27 20.07 -3.77
C LEU A 365 1.47 20.57 -4.59
N LEU A 366 1.35 21.70 -5.29
CA LEU A 366 2.46 22.31 -6.01
C LEU A 366 3.57 22.76 -5.04
N THR A 367 3.19 23.37 -3.91
CA THR A 367 4.14 23.73 -2.85
C THR A 367 4.82 22.48 -2.27
N TYR A 368 4.09 21.40 -2.02
CA TYR A 368 4.66 20.13 -1.58
C TYR A 368 5.74 19.63 -2.54
N ILE A 369 5.44 19.61 -3.84
CA ILE A 369 6.36 19.14 -4.88
C ILE A 369 7.60 20.04 -4.93
N ASP A 370 7.41 21.34 -5.12
CA ASP A 370 8.51 22.27 -5.36
C ASP A 370 9.38 22.45 -4.13
N TYR A 371 8.77 22.73 -2.99
CA TYR A 371 9.48 22.98 -1.75
C TYR A 371 10.06 21.69 -1.16
N GLY A 372 9.36 20.57 -1.27
CA GLY A 372 9.89 19.25 -0.86
C GLY A 372 11.18 18.89 -1.61
N VAL A 373 11.20 19.08 -2.93
CA VAL A 373 12.39 18.84 -3.75
C VAL A 373 13.51 19.85 -3.42
N GLU A 374 13.19 21.12 -3.22
CA GLU A 374 14.15 22.16 -2.79
C GLU A 374 14.81 21.79 -1.46
N LEU A 375 14.01 21.44 -0.46
CA LEU A 375 14.50 21.04 0.86
C LEU A 375 15.36 19.76 0.78
N SER A 376 14.93 18.77 -0.02
CA SER A 376 15.70 17.54 -0.20
C SER A 376 17.11 17.78 -0.73
N LYS A 377 17.30 18.79 -1.59
CA LYS A 377 18.60 19.24 -2.10
C LYS A 377 19.36 20.09 -1.09
N LYS A 378 18.66 21.01 -0.40
CA LYS A 378 19.25 21.94 0.60
C LYS A 378 19.95 21.19 1.72
N TYR A 379 19.34 20.14 2.24
CA TYR A 379 19.85 19.36 3.36
C TYR A 379 20.72 18.15 2.94
N ALA A 380 20.90 17.91 1.65
CA ALA A 380 21.69 16.79 1.11
C ALA A 380 23.23 16.90 1.27
N ARG A 381 23.73 17.96 1.84
CA ARG A 381 25.16 18.34 1.93
C ARG A 381 25.93 17.52 2.95
#